data_d7c88a54b8d77ab8b457ba65df541ff7
#
_entry.id   d7c88a54b8d77ab8b457ba65df541ff7
#
_cell.length_a   1.000
_cell.length_b   1.000
_cell.length_c   1.000
_cell.angle_alpha   90.00
_cell.angle_beta   90.00
_cell.angle_gamma   90.00
#
_symmetry.space_group_name_H-M   'P 1'
#
loop_
_entity.id
_entity.type
_entity.pdbx_description
1 polymer ?
#
loop_
_entity_poly.entity_id
_entity_poly.type
_entity_poly.pdbx_seq_one_letter_code
_entity_poly.pdbx_strand_id
1 'polypeptide(L)'
;MKNLKSLLVAAFSIAAMAVSAQDFSSPAFAKYGDTPEERKENVLLYNFYKDAYVNRNWAEVSRMYPEVVAKCPKASVNIYIYGATAYKGRIAGTKDAAKKAELIDSLLHVYDQRMEFFGDHAKFGVKTTYPLKAREYLTYKSDDRAGVRDIMAKAVEACGADVEPDFVVLAFSELVEDYKTYMEVEADVILDTYERYEPMVAENETAKGNLEALFGQSGAAKCENLEKLFRSKLEAAPEDLALLERAFNLMSRPSANCGENAFYIEIAEKQHAVKPSASTADFLANVFQNRGENQKALKYINDVLGNTTEPVELSKLYSRIAGLEIAQNNYSEAAKAAKTAREHNPENGLAYFFLAQAYAATTGGCQGIDKNAAYWAAYDMMSQARKLMEADESMKNIVEVADKMMGAYRGGFPTAEDGFFNDLKAGQGYTVKCGLAAGTSTTVRFK
;
A
#
# COMPACT_ATOMS: atom_id res chain seq x y z
N MET A 1 -7.10 -65.15 -0.98
CA MET A 1 -7.63 -64.59 0.27
C MET A 1 -7.09 -65.24 1.57
N LYS A 2 -6.61 -66.48 1.59
CA LYS A 2 -6.00 -67.10 2.77
C LYS A 2 -4.59 -66.53 3.10
N ASN A 3 -3.78 -66.16 2.11
CA ASN A 3 -2.42 -65.63 2.32
C ASN A 3 -2.34 -64.19 2.83
N LEU A 4 -3.40 -63.38 2.65
CA LEU A 4 -3.45 -62.00 3.14
C LEU A 4 -3.71 -61.92 4.64
N LYS A 5 -4.52 -62.89 5.18
CA LYS A 5 -4.77 -63.02 6.62
C LYS A 5 -3.54 -63.46 7.41
N SER A 6 -2.74 -64.37 6.84
CA SER A 6 -1.50 -64.84 7.49
C SER A 6 -0.39 -63.80 7.49
N LEU A 7 -0.29 -62.95 6.47
CA LEU A 7 0.65 -61.82 6.45
C LEU A 7 0.27 -60.70 7.44
N LEU A 8 -1.00 -60.42 7.61
CA LEU A 8 -1.48 -59.50 8.63
C LEU A 8 -1.22 -59.98 10.07
N VAL A 9 -1.42 -61.28 10.34
CA VAL A 9 -1.12 -61.87 11.64
C VAL A 9 0.39 -61.91 11.93
N ALA A 10 1.22 -62.13 10.94
CA ALA A 10 2.69 -62.10 11.08
C ALA A 10 3.24 -60.69 11.33
N ALA A 11 2.67 -59.66 10.67
CA ALA A 11 3.05 -58.27 10.91
C ALA A 11 2.60 -57.78 12.32
N PHE A 12 1.43 -58.23 12.79
CA PHE A 12 0.96 -58.00 14.15
C PHE A 12 1.87 -58.60 15.23
N SER A 13 2.41 -59.77 14.95
CA SER A 13 3.29 -60.49 15.90
C SER A 13 4.67 -59.84 16.01
N ILE A 14 5.21 -59.28 14.92
CA ILE A 14 6.52 -58.62 14.92
C ILE A 14 6.45 -57.25 15.62
N ALA A 15 5.39 -56.47 15.41
CA ALA A 15 5.18 -55.18 16.09
C ALA A 15 4.98 -55.36 17.60
N ALA A 16 4.25 -56.39 17.99
CA ALA A 16 4.03 -56.74 19.41
C ALA A 16 5.31 -57.22 20.12
N MET A 17 6.20 -57.96 19.44
CA MET A 17 7.46 -58.39 20.00
C MET A 17 8.48 -57.26 20.15
N ALA A 18 8.50 -56.29 19.25
CA ALA A 18 9.39 -55.12 19.34
C ALA A 18 9.03 -54.22 20.54
N VAL A 19 7.74 -54.12 20.90
CA VAL A 19 7.27 -53.33 22.02
C VAL A 19 7.55 -54.05 23.37
N SER A 20 7.58 -55.38 23.40
CA SER A 20 7.82 -56.14 24.64
C SER A 20 9.26 -56.06 25.15
N ALA A 21 10.23 -55.63 24.33
CA ALA A 21 11.62 -55.51 24.72
C ALA A 21 12.02 -54.04 25.13
N GLN A 22 11.09 -53.09 25.12
CA GLN A 22 11.36 -51.71 25.48
C GLN A 22 11.19 -51.46 26.96
N ASP A 23 12.10 -50.66 27.56
CA ASP A 23 12.00 -50.20 28.93
C ASP A 23 11.10 -48.96 29.03
N PHE A 24 9.82 -49.15 29.33
CA PHE A 24 8.80 -48.12 29.49
C PHE A 24 8.96 -47.27 30.76
N SER A 25 9.89 -47.62 31.68
CA SER A 25 10.24 -46.80 32.82
C SER A 25 11.06 -45.55 32.39
N SER A 26 11.69 -45.57 31.21
CA SER A 26 12.50 -44.51 30.67
C SER A 26 11.71 -43.19 30.48
N PRO A 27 12.30 -42.03 30.82
CA PRO A 27 11.71 -40.70 30.59
C PRO A 27 11.29 -40.44 29.14
N ALA A 28 11.88 -41.12 28.18
CA ALA A 28 11.52 -41.00 26.75
C ALA A 28 10.05 -41.39 26.47
N PHE A 29 9.46 -42.24 27.31
CA PHE A 29 8.08 -42.67 27.21
C PHE A 29 7.11 -41.88 28.10
N ALA A 30 7.57 -40.90 28.90
CA ALA A 30 6.72 -40.15 29.84
C ALA A 30 5.52 -39.47 29.14
N LYS A 31 5.64 -39.09 27.89
CA LYS A 31 4.57 -38.49 27.06
C LYS A 31 3.42 -39.47 26.74
N TYR A 32 3.55 -40.75 27.01
CA TYR A 32 2.54 -41.77 26.74
C TYR A 32 1.73 -42.15 27.98
N GLY A 33 2.07 -41.69 29.18
CA GLY A 33 1.35 -41.99 30.41
C GLY A 33 2.21 -41.84 31.65
N ASP A 34 1.60 -42.00 32.83
CA ASP A 34 2.25 -41.79 34.12
C ASP A 34 3.00 -43.06 34.58
N THR A 35 2.43 -44.22 34.33
CA THR A 35 3.02 -45.53 34.72
C THR A 35 3.65 -46.27 33.53
N PRO A 36 4.63 -47.17 33.75
CA PRO A 36 5.19 -47.99 32.69
C PRO A 36 4.15 -48.85 31.96
N GLU A 37 3.14 -49.34 32.65
CA GLU A 37 2.04 -50.12 32.11
C GLU A 37 1.18 -49.28 31.17
N GLU A 38 0.75 -48.08 31.57
CA GLU A 38 0.01 -47.15 30.72
C GLU A 38 0.83 -46.76 29.50
N ARG A 39 2.11 -46.46 29.69
CA ARG A 39 3.01 -46.10 28.57
C ARG A 39 3.09 -47.21 27.53
N LYS A 40 3.20 -48.46 27.96
CA LYS A 40 3.20 -49.62 27.07
C LYS A 40 1.90 -49.72 26.27
N GLU A 41 0.76 -49.62 26.95
CA GLU A 41 -0.56 -49.69 26.30
C GLU A 41 -0.76 -48.56 25.33
N ASN A 42 -0.40 -47.35 25.70
CA ASN A 42 -0.59 -46.14 24.86
C ASN A 42 0.38 -46.09 23.68
N VAL A 43 1.61 -46.63 23.81
CA VAL A 43 2.52 -46.83 22.68
C VAL A 43 1.93 -47.81 21.68
N LEU A 44 1.35 -48.90 22.13
CA LEU A 44 0.67 -49.88 21.27
C LEU A 44 -0.53 -49.23 20.57
N LEU A 45 -1.37 -48.51 21.30
CA LEU A 45 -2.52 -47.79 20.75
C LEU A 45 -2.09 -46.79 19.68
N TYR A 46 -1.05 -46.00 19.95
CA TYR A 46 -0.51 -45.04 18.98
C TYR A 46 0.08 -45.72 17.73
N ASN A 47 0.75 -46.87 17.90
CA ASN A 47 1.29 -47.61 16.75
C ASN A 47 0.16 -48.16 15.86
N PHE A 48 -0.91 -48.73 16.45
CA PHE A 48 -2.08 -49.16 15.67
C PHE A 48 -2.77 -48.00 14.95
N TYR A 49 -2.89 -46.85 15.62
CA TYR A 49 -3.41 -45.63 15.00
C TYR A 49 -2.57 -45.18 13.81
N LYS A 50 -1.24 -45.16 13.97
CA LYS A 50 -0.29 -44.83 12.88
C LYS A 50 -0.37 -45.86 11.75
N ASP A 51 -0.46 -47.14 12.06
CA ASP A 51 -0.57 -48.20 11.03
C ASP A 51 -1.87 -48.06 10.24
N ALA A 52 -2.97 -47.76 10.89
CA ALA A 52 -4.23 -47.44 10.21
C ALA A 52 -4.11 -46.25 9.28
N TYR A 53 -3.36 -45.21 9.66
CA TYR A 53 -3.07 -44.03 8.82
C TYR A 53 -2.21 -44.41 7.60
N VAL A 54 -1.13 -45.14 7.81
CA VAL A 54 -0.22 -45.57 6.70
C VAL A 54 -0.99 -46.41 5.69
N ASN A 55 -1.91 -47.26 6.16
CA ASN A 55 -2.77 -48.07 5.29
C ASN A 55 -3.99 -47.29 4.72
N ARG A 56 -4.10 -45.99 4.96
CA ARG A 56 -5.19 -45.11 4.50
C ARG A 56 -6.58 -45.60 4.97
N ASN A 57 -6.66 -46.32 6.09
CA ASN A 57 -7.92 -46.74 6.68
C ASN A 57 -8.53 -45.59 7.50
N TRP A 58 -9.10 -44.59 6.77
CA TRP A 58 -9.61 -43.37 7.37
C TRP A 58 -10.74 -43.62 8.39
N ALA A 59 -11.53 -44.65 8.18
CA ALA A 59 -12.57 -45.04 9.11
C ALA A 59 -11.98 -45.48 10.46
N GLU A 60 -10.94 -46.26 10.43
CA GLU A 60 -10.28 -46.77 11.64
C GLU A 60 -9.50 -45.66 12.36
N VAL A 61 -8.74 -44.83 11.61
CA VAL A 61 -8.06 -43.68 12.18
C VAL A 61 -9.04 -42.76 12.94
N SER A 62 -10.15 -42.38 12.30
CA SER A 62 -11.13 -41.50 12.95
C SER A 62 -11.88 -42.17 14.12
N ARG A 63 -12.03 -43.49 14.10
CA ARG A 63 -12.59 -44.27 15.21
C ARG A 63 -11.65 -44.27 16.43
N MET A 64 -10.35 -44.45 16.19
CA MET A 64 -9.33 -44.52 17.25
C MET A 64 -8.95 -43.15 17.78
N TYR A 65 -9.10 -42.08 17.00
CA TYR A 65 -8.64 -40.74 17.32
C TYR A 65 -9.06 -40.23 18.71
N PRO A 66 -10.35 -40.32 19.11
CA PRO A 66 -10.79 -39.86 20.44
C PRO A 66 -10.08 -40.58 21.58
N GLU A 67 -9.86 -41.90 21.44
CA GLU A 67 -9.20 -42.70 22.46
C GLU A 67 -7.70 -42.35 22.57
N VAL A 68 -7.02 -42.17 21.44
CA VAL A 68 -5.60 -41.79 21.41
C VAL A 68 -5.40 -40.40 22.05
N VAL A 69 -6.26 -39.43 21.72
CA VAL A 69 -6.20 -38.10 22.34
C VAL A 69 -6.49 -38.12 23.82
N ALA A 70 -7.49 -38.91 24.27
CA ALA A 70 -7.82 -39.03 25.68
C ALA A 70 -6.69 -39.64 26.53
N LYS A 71 -5.97 -40.63 25.97
CA LYS A 71 -4.94 -41.39 26.71
C LYS A 71 -3.54 -40.77 26.61
N CYS A 72 -3.14 -40.20 25.46
CA CYS A 72 -1.80 -39.69 25.28
C CYS A 72 -1.75 -38.45 24.34
N PRO A 73 -2.43 -37.34 24.70
CA PRO A 73 -2.61 -36.17 23.82
C PRO A 73 -1.28 -35.49 23.43
N LYS A 74 -0.26 -35.57 24.29
CA LYS A 74 1.05 -34.98 24.08
C LYS A 74 2.09 -35.92 23.49
N ALA A 75 1.69 -37.17 23.15
CA ALA A 75 2.65 -38.15 22.63
C ALA A 75 3.28 -37.75 21.29
N SER A 76 2.51 -37.18 20.40
CA SER A 76 2.99 -36.69 19.09
C SER A 76 1.99 -35.75 18.44
N VAL A 77 2.47 -34.68 17.82
CA VAL A 77 1.64 -33.80 16.98
C VAL A 77 1.00 -34.56 15.80
N ASN A 78 1.61 -35.68 15.39
CA ASN A 78 1.08 -36.52 14.31
C ASN A 78 -0.30 -37.11 14.63
N ILE A 79 -0.68 -37.23 15.92
CA ILE A 79 -2.04 -37.61 16.32
C ILE A 79 -3.07 -36.73 15.62
N TYR A 80 -2.85 -35.43 15.68
CA TYR A 80 -3.74 -34.41 15.10
C TYR A 80 -3.61 -34.32 13.56
N ILE A 81 -2.41 -34.48 13.02
CA ILE A 81 -2.18 -34.47 11.56
C ILE A 81 -2.88 -35.67 10.91
N TYR A 82 -2.76 -36.85 11.50
CA TYR A 82 -3.41 -38.07 11.03
C TYR A 82 -4.93 -38.01 11.19
N GLY A 83 -5.40 -37.49 12.32
CA GLY A 83 -6.81 -37.28 12.59
C GLY A 83 -7.44 -36.32 11.55
N ALA A 84 -6.86 -35.15 11.33
CA ALA A 84 -7.35 -34.19 10.36
C ALA A 84 -7.39 -34.80 8.95
N THR A 85 -6.32 -35.52 8.54
CA THR A 85 -6.27 -36.19 7.23
C THR A 85 -7.36 -37.25 7.08
N ALA A 86 -7.60 -38.03 8.13
CA ALA A 86 -8.64 -39.06 8.13
C ALA A 86 -10.05 -38.49 8.05
N TYR A 87 -10.34 -37.44 8.83
CA TYR A 87 -11.63 -36.75 8.74
C TYR A 87 -11.85 -36.15 7.36
N LYS A 88 -10.86 -35.48 6.75
CA LYS A 88 -10.96 -34.98 5.38
C LYS A 88 -11.23 -36.10 4.37
N GLY A 89 -10.55 -37.22 4.47
CA GLY A 89 -10.79 -38.39 3.62
C GLY A 89 -12.21 -38.96 3.77
N ARG A 90 -12.74 -38.96 4.96
CA ARG A 90 -14.14 -39.40 5.24
C ARG A 90 -15.16 -38.40 4.71
N ILE A 91 -14.94 -37.10 4.91
CA ILE A 91 -15.80 -36.02 4.38
C ILE A 91 -15.95 -36.17 2.88
N ALA A 92 -14.83 -36.36 2.16
CA ALA A 92 -14.83 -36.53 0.71
C ALA A 92 -15.61 -37.75 0.24
N GLY A 93 -15.61 -38.85 1.01
CA GLY A 93 -16.34 -40.05 0.69
C GLY A 93 -17.80 -40.13 1.21
N THR A 94 -18.27 -39.14 1.98
CA THR A 94 -19.59 -39.14 2.60
C THR A 94 -20.60 -38.35 1.76
N LYS A 95 -21.70 -39.01 1.38
CA LYS A 95 -22.83 -38.42 0.63
C LYS A 95 -23.95 -37.90 1.55
N ASP A 96 -24.11 -38.47 2.73
CA ASP A 96 -25.09 -38.05 3.70
C ASP A 96 -24.72 -36.70 4.31
N ALA A 97 -25.59 -35.73 4.16
CA ALA A 97 -25.33 -34.34 4.57
C ALA A 97 -25.19 -34.20 6.10
N ALA A 98 -26.00 -34.89 6.89
CA ALA A 98 -25.94 -34.82 8.35
C ALA A 98 -24.63 -35.41 8.86
N LYS A 99 -24.27 -36.60 8.36
CA LYS A 99 -23.02 -37.26 8.70
C LYS A 99 -21.79 -36.46 8.23
N LYS A 100 -21.89 -35.80 7.10
CA LYS A 100 -20.83 -34.91 6.60
C LYS A 100 -20.63 -33.72 7.53
N ALA A 101 -21.71 -33.13 8.02
CA ALA A 101 -21.64 -32.02 9.00
C ALA A 101 -20.97 -32.45 10.30
N GLU A 102 -21.32 -33.62 10.87
CA GLU A 102 -20.66 -34.17 12.06
C GLU A 102 -19.15 -34.39 11.87
N LEU A 103 -18.76 -34.85 10.66
CA LEU A 103 -17.35 -35.08 10.33
C LEU A 103 -16.58 -33.76 10.17
N ILE A 104 -17.24 -32.73 9.67
CA ILE A 104 -16.65 -31.36 9.55
C ILE A 104 -16.42 -30.79 10.96
N ASP A 105 -17.41 -30.87 11.83
CA ASP A 105 -17.26 -30.42 13.22
C ASP A 105 -16.13 -31.18 13.95
N SER A 106 -16.05 -32.51 13.73
CA SER A 106 -14.94 -33.32 14.26
C SER A 106 -13.58 -32.87 13.70
N LEU A 107 -13.48 -32.56 12.40
CA LEU A 107 -12.26 -32.03 11.77
C LEU A 107 -11.82 -30.72 12.41
N LEU A 108 -12.74 -29.78 12.61
CA LEU A 108 -12.45 -28.49 13.21
C LEU A 108 -12.01 -28.65 14.67
N HIS A 109 -12.61 -29.58 15.39
CA HIS A 109 -12.22 -29.91 16.76
C HIS A 109 -10.81 -30.51 16.85
N VAL A 110 -10.37 -31.30 15.85
CA VAL A 110 -8.98 -31.80 15.80
C VAL A 110 -7.98 -30.64 15.82
N TYR A 111 -8.25 -29.55 15.10
CA TYR A 111 -7.38 -28.36 15.11
C TYR A 111 -7.39 -27.65 16.46
N ASP A 112 -8.56 -27.57 17.14
CA ASP A 112 -8.64 -27.00 18.48
C ASP A 112 -7.79 -27.79 19.48
N GLN A 113 -7.93 -29.10 19.49
CA GLN A 113 -7.14 -29.97 20.36
C GLN A 113 -5.63 -29.90 20.01
N ARG A 114 -5.27 -29.76 18.73
CA ARG A 114 -3.86 -29.55 18.35
C ARG A 114 -3.33 -28.25 18.92
N MET A 115 -4.09 -27.16 18.89
CA MET A 115 -3.70 -25.88 19.48
C MET A 115 -3.63 -25.97 21.01
N GLU A 116 -4.55 -26.71 21.66
CA GLU A 116 -4.56 -26.92 23.09
C GLU A 116 -3.29 -27.64 23.56
N PHE A 117 -2.93 -28.76 22.93
CA PHE A 117 -1.84 -29.62 23.40
C PHE A 117 -0.44 -29.27 22.81
N PHE A 118 -0.40 -28.59 21.68
CA PHE A 118 0.83 -28.20 20.96
C PHE A 118 0.88 -26.72 20.60
N GLY A 119 0.11 -25.85 21.28
CA GLY A 119 0.00 -24.43 20.96
C GLY A 119 1.34 -23.71 20.89
N ASP A 120 2.24 -23.99 21.80
CA ASP A 120 3.56 -23.37 21.89
C ASP A 120 4.62 -24.01 20.98
N HIS A 121 4.26 -25.03 20.20
CA HIS A 121 5.22 -25.71 19.35
C HIS A 121 5.63 -24.83 18.17
N ALA A 122 6.95 -24.54 18.04
CA ALA A 122 7.48 -23.58 17.07
C ALA A 122 7.01 -23.81 15.62
N LYS A 123 6.92 -25.08 15.18
CA LYS A 123 6.53 -25.42 13.80
C LYS A 123 5.06 -25.82 13.65
N PHE A 124 4.42 -26.32 14.68
CA PHE A 124 3.10 -26.96 14.60
C PHE A 124 2.10 -26.38 15.61
N GLY A 125 2.42 -25.25 16.21
CA GLY A 125 1.61 -24.57 17.21
C GLY A 125 0.47 -23.73 16.61
N VAL A 126 -0.03 -22.78 17.43
CA VAL A 126 -1.18 -21.93 17.10
C VAL A 126 -0.97 -21.19 15.78
N LYS A 127 0.19 -20.57 15.59
CA LYS A 127 0.50 -19.77 14.40
C LYS A 127 0.41 -20.52 13.08
N THR A 128 0.66 -21.82 13.08
CA THR A 128 0.51 -22.68 11.90
C THR A 128 -0.87 -23.33 11.83
N THR A 129 -1.44 -23.66 12.98
CA THR A 129 -2.67 -24.48 13.05
C THR A 129 -3.92 -23.66 12.83
N TYR A 130 -3.97 -22.43 13.35
CA TYR A 130 -5.16 -21.58 13.22
C TYR A 130 -5.47 -21.20 11.77
N PRO A 131 -4.49 -20.75 10.94
CA PRO A 131 -4.74 -20.53 9.51
C PRO A 131 -5.22 -21.77 8.76
N LEU A 132 -4.72 -22.98 9.12
CA LEU A 132 -5.23 -24.23 8.56
C LEU A 132 -6.69 -24.47 8.93
N LYS A 133 -7.05 -24.29 10.20
CA LYS A 133 -8.44 -24.41 10.67
C LYS A 133 -9.35 -23.41 9.95
N ALA A 134 -8.92 -22.15 9.80
CA ALA A 134 -9.70 -21.12 9.12
C ALA A 134 -9.94 -21.46 7.64
N ARG A 135 -8.94 -21.97 6.92
CA ARG A 135 -9.09 -22.44 5.53
C ARG A 135 -10.06 -23.62 5.40
N GLU A 136 -10.04 -24.56 6.34
CA GLU A 136 -10.99 -25.69 6.36
C GLU A 136 -12.41 -25.18 6.68
N TYR A 137 -12.55 -24.23 7.61
CA TYR A 137 -13.83 -23.60 7.91
C TYR A 137 -14.42 -22.95 6.68
N LEU A 138 -13.64 -22.11 5.98
CA LEU A 138 -14.07 -21.52 4.72
C LEU A 138 -14.46 -22.57 3.68
N THR A 139 -13.71 -23.67 3.57
CA THR A 139 -13.96 -24.73 2.59
C THR A 139 -15.30 -25.45 2.83
N TYR A 140 -15.67 -25.67 4.09
CA TYR A 140 -16.80 -26.52 4.44
C TYR A 140 -18.00 -25.77 5.01
N LYS A 141 -17.83 -24.54 5.46
CA LYS A 141 -18.86 -23.71 6.09
C LYS A 141 -18.88 -22.29 5.50
N SER A 142 -18.65 -22.16 4.20
CA SER A 142 -18.61 -20.86 3.51
C SER A 142 -19.90 -20.06 3.65
N ASP A 143 -21.05 -20.72 3.85
CA ASP A 143 -22.35 -20.07 4.03
C ASP A 143 -22.51 -19.42 5.42
N ASP A 144 -21.73 -19.83 6.41
CA ASP A 144 -21.68 -19.19 7.73
C ASP A 144 -20.73 -18.00 7.68
N ARG A 145 -21.17 -16.90 7.10
CA ARG A 145 -20.33 -15.71 6.86
C ARG A 145 -19.81 -15.11 8.16
N ALA A 146 -20.64 -15.06 9.19
CA ALA A 146 -20.20 -14.56 10.51
C ALA A 146 -19.10 -15.42 11.11
N GLY A 147 -19.23 -16.76 11.02
CA GLY A 147 -18.21 -17.70 11.46
C GLY A 147 -16.92 -17.59 10.63
N VAL A 148 -17.01 -17.41 9.32
CA VAL A 148 -15.85 -17.18 8.45
C VAL A 148 -15.09 -15.91 8.87
N ARG A 149 -15.78 -14.78 9.05
CA ARG A 149 -15.15 -13.53 9.53
C ARG A 149 -14.44 -13.70 10.86
N ASP A 150 -15.14 -14.31 11.82
CA ASP A 150 -14.61 -14.51 13.18
C ASP A 150 -13.35 -15.36 13.16
N ILE A 151 -13.38 -16.51 12.48
CA ILE A 151 -12.24 -17.44 12.46
C ILE A 151 -11.05 -16.88 11.69
N MET A 152 -11.27 -16.13 10.59
CA MET A 152 -10.22 -15.47 9.82
C MET A 152 -9.54 -14.38 10.66
N ALA A 153 -10.34 -13.52 11.31
CA ALA A 153 -9.81 -12.45 12.16
C ALA A 153 -8.98 -12.99 13.33
N LYS A 154 -9.51 -14.01 14.04
CA LYS A 154 -8.81 -14.66 15.14
C LYS A 154 -7.54 -15.36 14.71
N ALA A 155 -7.51 -15.96 13.51
CA ALA A 155 -6.30 -16.58 12.98
C ALA A 155 -5.21 -15.55 12.66
N VAL A 156 -5.56 -14.41 12.07
CA VAL A 156 -4.60 -13.30 11.84
C VAL A 156 -4.08 -12.77 13.17
N GLU A 157 -4.96 -12.53 14.15
CA GLU A 157 -4.59 -12.03 15.48
C GLU A 157 -3.65 -13.01 16.22
N ALA A 158 -3.97 -14.30 16.22
CA ALA A 158 -3.17 -15.33 16.87
C ALA A 158 -1.77 -15.50 16.25
N CYS A 159 -1.62 -15.23 14.96
CA CYS A 159 -0.33 -15.27 14.27
C CYS A 159 0.47 -13.97 14.49
N GLY A 160 -0.19 -12.83 14.67
CA GLY A 160 0.45 -11.52 14.81
C GLY A 160 1.40 -11.21 13.66
N ALA A 161 2.64 -10.79 13.96
CA ALA A 161 3.65 -10.47 12.95
C ALA A 161 4.15 -11.68 12.13
N ASP A 162 3.90 -12.91 12.58
CA ASP A 162 4.31 -14.13 11.88
C ASP A 162 3.21 -14.66 10.93
N VAL A 163 2.14 -13.90 10.69
CA VAL A 163 1.08 -14.31 9.77
C VAL A 163 1.61 -14.41 8.33
N GLU A 164 1.22 -15.47 7.64
CA GLU A 164 1.54 -15.60 6.22
C GLU A 164 0.85 -14.48 5.42
N PRO A 165 1.57 -13.67 4.61
CA PRO A 165 0.98 -12.56 3.85
C PRO A 165 -0.21 -12.97 2.98
N ASP A 166 -0.15 -14.13 2.34
CA ASP A 166 -1.25 -14.66 1.52
C ASP A 166 -2.50 -15.01 2.36
N PHE A 167 -2.32 -15.35 3.65
CA PHE A 167 -3.44 -15.57 4.53
C PHE A 167 -4.13 -14.27 4.94
N VAL A 168 -3.36 -13.19 5.12
CA VAL A 168 -3.89 -11.84 5.35
C VAL A 168 -4.76 -11.39 4.17
N VAL A 169 -4.25 -11.58 2.94
CA VAL A 169 -5.00 -11.27 1.71
C VAL A 169 -6.28 -12.09 1.63
N LEU A 170 -6.23 -13.39 1.93
CA LEU A 170 -7.42 -14.25 1.96
C LEU A 170 -8.45 -13.76 2.99
N ALA A 171 -8.02 -13.47 4.21
CA ALA A 171 -8.91 -12.99 5.27
C ALA A 171 -9.58 -11.65 4.88
N PHE A 172 -8.83 -10.76 4.23
CA PHE A 172 -9.35 -9.50 3.74
C PHE A 172 -10.30 -9.69 2.55
N SER A 173 -10.02 -10.65 1.65
CA SER A 173 -10.90 -10.93 0.51
C SER A 173 -12.29 -11.42 0.96
N GLU A 174 -12.33 -12.28 2.00
CA GLU A 174 -13.60 -12.75 2.57
C GLU A 174 -14.39 -11.61 3.23
N LEU A 175 -13.70 -10.69 3.89
CA LEU A 175 -14.33 -9.50 4.48
C LEU A 175 -14.87 -8.54 3.40
N VAL A 176 -14.15 -8.36 2.28
CA VAL A 176 -14.61 -7.57 1.13
C VAL A 176 -15.83 -8.22 0.48
N GLU A 177 -15.88 -9.55 0.42
CA GLU A 177 -17.05 -10.29 -0.08
C GLU A 177 -18.28 -10.06 0.83
N ASP A 178 -18.10 -10.06 2.16
CA ASP A 178 -19.15 -9.74 3.13
C ASP A 178 -19.69 -8.32 2.96
N TYR A 179 -18.81 -7.38 2.65
CA TYR A 179 -19.21 -5.99 2.40
C TYR A 179 -19.96 -5.81 1.07
N LYS A 180 -19.44 -6.41 -0.03
CA LYS A 180 -19.96 -6.17 -1.39
C LYS A 180 -21.15 -7.03 -1.75
N THR A 181 -21.10 -8.29 -1.38
CA THR A 181 -22.06 -9.30 -1.87
C THR A 181 -23.12 -9.59 -0.83
N TYR A 182 -22.70 -9.78 0.42
CA TYR A 182 -23.65 -10.12 1.49
C TYR A 182 -24.17 -8.88 2.24
N MET A 183 -23.50 -7.73 2.16
CA MET A 183 -23.88 -6.49 2.84
C MET A 183 -24.00 -6.66 4.37
N GLU A 184 -23.16 -7.51 4.95
CA GLU A 184 -23.17 -7.84 6.38
C GLU A 184 -22.24 -6.98 7.22
N VAL A 185 -21.36 -6.19 6.57
CA VAL A 185 -20.42 -5.29 7.23
C VAL A 185 -20.48 -3.90 6.61
N GLU A 186 -20.17 -2.89 7.40
CA GLU A 186 -20.13 -1.51 6.97
C GLU A 186 -18.74 -1.14 6.42
N ALA A 187 -18.65 -0.01 5.71
CA ALA A 187 -17.41 0.44 5.07
C ALA A 187 -16.28 0.73 6.07
N ASP A 188 -16.60 1.16 7.29
CA ASP A 188 -15.63 1.43 8.35
C ASP A 188 -14.89 0.16 8.80
N VAL A 189 -15.56 -1.01 8.80
CA VAL A 189 -14.94 -2.29 9.10
C VAL A 189 -13.87 -2.65 8.05
N ILE A 190 -14.15 -2.37 6.78
CA ILE A 190 -13.18 -2.56 5.69
C ILE A 190 -11.98 -1.62 5.88
N LEU A 191 -12.23 -0.34 6.17
CA LEU A 191 -11.19 0.66 6.38
C LEU A 191 -10.28 0.32 7.55
N ASP A 192 -10.86 0.02 8.72
CA ASP A 192 -10.12 -0.33 9.94
C ASP A 192 -9.33 -1.63 9.77
N THR A 193 -9.88 -2.62 9.06
CA THR A 193 -9.19 -3.89 8.81
C THR A 193 -8.06 -3.71 7.79
N TYR A 194 -8.27 -2.92 6.73
CA TYR A 194 -7.21 -2.61 5.76
C TYR A 194 -5.99 -1.98 6.46
N GLU A 195 -6.20 -0.95 7.29
CA GLU A 195 -5.10 -0.28 8.00
C GLU A 195 -4.36 -1.21 8.96
N ARG A 196 -5.07 -2.14 9.60
CA ARG A 196 -4.46 -3.15 10.48
C ARG A 196 -3.66 -4.19 9.70
N TYR A 197 -4.08 -4.55 8.48
CA TYR A 197 -3.47 -5.59 7.66
C TYR A 197 -2.35 -5.09 6.74
N GLU A 198 -2.40 -3.83 6.30
CA GLU A 198 -1.40 -3.23 5.42
C GLU A 198 0.05 -3.40 5.94
N PRO A 199 0.36 -3.13 7.22
CA PRO A 199 1.71 -3.35 7.76
C PRO A 199 2.15 -4.82 7.77
N MET A 200 1.19 -5.77 7.87
CA MET A 200 1.49 -7.20 7.94
C MET A 200 1.95 -7.78 6.59
N VAL A 201 1.68 -7.07 5.50
CA VAL A 201 2.06 -7.47 4.13
C VAL A 201 3.13 -6.56 3.51
N ALA A 202 3.60 -5.55 4.25
CA ALA A 202 4.47 -4.49 3.72
C ALA A 202 5.75 -5.00 3.06
N GLU A 203 6.35 -6.08 3.57
CA GLU A 203 7.57 -6.69 3.04
C GLU A 203 7.33 -7.65 1.87
N ASN A 204 6.07 -7.96 1.53
CA ASN A 204 5.71 -8.85 0.43
C ASN A 204 4.97 -8.07 -0.67
N GLU A 205 5.68 -7.63 -1.70
CA GLU A 205 5.16 -6.79 -2.78
C GLU A 205 3.91 -7.38 -3.46
N THR A 206 3.85 -8.71 -3.64
CA THR A 206 2.68 -9.38 -4.26
C THR A 206 1.45 -9.31 -3.35
N ALA A 207 1.60 -9.67 -2.09
CA ALA A 207 0.50 -9.62 -1.13
C ALA A 207 0.03 -8.19 -0.87
N LYS A 208 0.96 -7.23 -0.78
CA LYS A 208 0.67 -5.79 -0.67
C LYS A 208 -0.16 -5.31 -1.86
N GLY A 209 0.30 -5.57 -3.09
CA GLY A 209 -0.43 -5.20 -4.30
C GLY A 209 -1.83 -5.82 -4.37
N ASN A 210 -1.98 -7.09 -3.95
CA ASN A 210 -3.28 -7.76 -3.89
C ASN A 210 -4.20 -7.14 -2.83
N LEU A 211 -3.68 -6.82 -1.65
CA LEU A 211 -4.45 -6.17 -0.58
C LEU A 211 -4.93 -4.77 -1.02
N GLU A 212 -4.06 -3.97 -1.61
CA GLU A 212 -4.38 -2.65 -2.17
C GLU A 212 -5.43 -2.73 -3.27
N ALA A 213 -5.32 -3.71 -4.17
CA ALA A 213 -6.30 -3.93 -5.24
C ALA A 213 -7.68 -4.30 -4.69
N LEU A 214 -7.75 -5.22 -3.72
CA LEU A 214 -8.99 -5.59 -3.04
C LEU A 214 -9.64 -4.39 -2.34
N PHE A 215 -8.84 -3.61 -1.63
CA PHE A 215 -9.29 -2.39 -0.96
C PHE A 215 -9.86 -1.38 -1.96
N GLY A 216 -9.13 -1.07 -3.04
CA GLY A 216 -9.60 -0.17 -4.09
C GLY A 216 -10.88 -0.65 -4.77
N GLN A 217 -10.99 -1.96 -5.07
CA GLN A 217 -12.14 -2.57 -5.71
C GLN A 217 -13.36 -2.72 -4.79
N SER A 218 -13.16 -2.69 -3.47
CA SER A 218 -14.27 -2.78 -2.52
C SER A 218 -15.25 -1.62 -2.65
N GLY A 219 -14.74 -0.43 -2.98
CA GLY A 219 -15.52 0.81 -2.99
C GLY A 219 -15.74 1.40 -1.60
N ALA A 220 -15.26 0.76 -0.52
CA ALA A 220 -15.37 1.28 0.84
C ALA A 220 -14.59 2.59 1.01
N ALA A 221 -13.47 2.76 0.29
CA ALA A 221 -12.64 3.95 0.29
C ALA A 221 -13.15 5.09 -0.61
N LYS A 222 -14.39 5.03 -1.12
CA LYS A 222 -14.96 6.15 -1.87
C LYS A 222 -15.16 7.38 -0.99
N CYS A 223 -15.05 8.55 -1.60
CA CYS A 223 -15.07 9.82 -0.89
C CYS A 223 -16.30 9.99 0.02
N GLU A 224 -17.47 9.56 -0.42
CA GLU A 224 -18.71 9.64 0.35
C GLU A 224 -18.64 8.84 1.66
N ASN A 225 -18.07 7.64 1.63
CA ASN A 225 -17.90 6.79 2.81
C ASN A 225 -16.85 7.37 3.76
N LEU A 226 -15.73 7.85 3.20
CA LEU A 226 -14.68 8.50 3.98
C LEU A 226 -15.19 9.78 4.65
N GLU A 227 -15.94 10.61 3.91
CA GLU A 227 -16.57 11.83 4.48
C GLU A 227 -17.49 11.46 5.64
N LYS A 228 -18.40 10.50 5.46
CA LYS A 228 -19.34 10.06 6.50
C LYS A 228 -18.61 9.59 7.76
N LEU A 229 -17.58 8.75 7.57
CA LEU A 229 -16.78 8.18 8.66
C LEU A 229 -16.01 9.25 9.45
N PHE A 230 -15.25 10.09 8.74
CA PHE A 230 -14.38 11.06 9.39
C PHE A 230 -15.12 12.28 9.92
N ARG A 231 -16.23 12.69 9.31
CA ARG A 231 -17.06 13.78 9.81
C ARG A 231 -17.56 13.45 11.22
N SER A 232 -18.13 12.26 11.42
CA SER A 232 -18.60 11.81 12.74
C SER A 232 -17.47 11.75 13.78
N LYS A 233 -16.30 11.23 13.41
CA LYS A 233 -15.15 11.12 14.33
C LYS A 233 -14.57 12.51 14.68
N LEU A 234 -14.47 13.41 13.71
CA LEU A 234 -13.90 14.75 13.89
C LEU A 234 -14.88 15.72 14.58
N GLU A 235 -16.19 15.48 14.59
CA GLU A 235 -17.11 16.20 15.45
C GLU A 235 -16.79 16.02 16.94
N ALA A 236 -16.34 14.81 17.32
CA ALA A 236 -15.93 14.50 18.69
C ALA A 236 -14.51 14.98 19.05
N ALA A 237 -13.60 15.04 18.08
CA ALA A 237 -12.19 15.39 18.26
C ALA A 237 -11.67 16.23 17.07
N PRO A 238 -12.04 17.54 16.95
CA PRO A 238 -11.80 18.35 15.75
C PRO A 238 -10.33 18.63 15.43
N GLU A 239 -9.46 18.57 16.43
CA GLU A 239 -8.02 18.88 16.33
C GLU A 239 -7.13 17.64 16.53
N ASP A 240 -7.71 16.43 16.51
CA ASP A 240 -6.93 15.20 16.61
C ASP A 240 -6.07 15.05 15.34
N LEU A 241 -4.77 15.32 15.50
CA LEU A 241 -3.81 15.29 14.39
C LEU A 241 -3.73 13.90 13.73
N ALA A 242 -3.75 12.82 14.51
CA ALA A 242 -3.66 11.47 13.96
C ALA A 242 -4.90 11.16 13.12
N LEU A 243 -6.07 11.58 13.57
CA LEU A 243 -7.31 11.42 12.82
C LEU A 243 -7.35 12.29 11.56
N LEU A 244 -6.85 13.53 11.62
CA LEU A 244 -6.73 14.42 10.45
C LEU A 244 -5.74 13.87 9.42
N GLU A 245 -4.57 13.41 9.84
CA GLU A 245 -3.57 12.78 8.96
C GLU A 245 -4.14 11.52 8.29
N ARG A 246 -4.82 10.69 9.05
CA ARG A 246 -5.49 9.49 8.52
C ARG A 246 -6.55 9.84 7.48
N ALA A 247 -7.43 10.77 7.78
CA ALA A 247 -8.47 11.23 6.85
C ALA A 247 -7.86 11.77 5.56
N PHE A 248 -6.87 12.66 5.67
CA PHE A 248 -6.18 13.23 4.52
C PHE A 248 -5.52 12.16 3.65
N ASN A 249 -4.78 11.23 4.26
CA ASN A 249 -4.07 10.17 3.54
C ASN A 249 -5.02 9.21 2.80
N LEU A 250 -6.16 8.87 3.40
CA LEU A 250 -7.16 8.03 2.73
C LEU A 250 -7.89 8.78 1.62
N MET A 251 -8.26 10.04 1.86
CA MET A 251 -8.98 10.87 0.88
C MET A 251 -8.09 11.32 -0.29
N SER A 252 -6.77 11.37 -0.12
CA SER A 252 -5.80 11.67 -1.18
C SER A 252 -5.58 10.51 -2.17
N ARG A 253 -5.99 9.29 -1.82
CA ARG A 253 -5.79 8.13 -2.70
C ARG A 253 -6.61 8.27 -3.98
N PRO A 254 -6.06 7.89 -5.15
CA PRO A 254 -6.80 7.92 -6.41
C PRO A 254 -8.10 7.12 -6.36
N SER A 255 -8.13 6.00 -5.61
CA SER A 255 -9.31 5.15 -5.41
C SER A 255 -10.47 5.84 -4.68
N ALA A 256 -10.15 6.82 -3.84
CA ALA A 256 -11.15 7.61 -3.12
C ALA A 256 -11.90 8.58 -4.06
N ASN A 257 -11.21 9.08 -5.09
CA ASN A 257 -11.74 10.03 -6.06
C ASN A 257 -12.40 11.27 -5.41
N CYS A 258 -11.76 11.79 -4.35
CA CYS A 258 -12.30 12.95 -3.62
C CYS A 258 -12.16 14.26 -4.39
N GLY A 259 -11.15 14.40 -5.24
CA GLY A 259 -10.92 15.62 -6.03
C GLY A 259 -10.93 16.87 -5.16
N GLU A 260 -11.80 17.82 -5.50
CA GLU A 260 -12.02 19.08 -4.73
C GLU A 260 -13.24 18.97 -3.79
N ASN A 261 -13.47 17.80 -3.17
CA ASN A 261 -14.54 17.64 -2.18
C ASN A 261 -14.34 18.64 -1.01
N ALA A 262 -15.42 19.32 -0.62
CA ALA A 262 -15.36 20.39 0.39
C ALA A 262 -14.85 19.91 1.75
N PHE A 263 -15.23 18.69 2.16
CA PHE A 263 -14.78 18.11 3.42
C PHE A 263 -13.30 17.73 3.36
N TYR A 264 -12.83 17.21 2.23
CA TYR A 264 -11.41 16.91 2.03
C TYR A 264 -10.54 18.18 2.11
N ILE A 265 -11.01 19.28 1.53
CA ILE A 265 -10.33 20.58 1.67
C ILE A 265 -10.32 21.06 3.12
N GLU A 266 -11.45 20.93 3.84
CA GLU A 266 -11.55 21.25 5.27
C GLU A 266 -10.54 20.45 6.10
N ILE A 267 -10.44 19.14 5.86
CA ILE A 267 -9.44 18.26 6.51
C ILE A 267 -8.02 18.73 6.24
N ALA A 268 -7.71 19.02 4.98
CA ALA A 268 -6.38 19.51 4.60
C ALA A 268 -6.03 20.84 5.26
N GLU A 269 -6.97 21.78 5.34
CA GLU A 269 -6.78 23.07 6.01
C GLU A 269 -6.56 22.89 7.52
N LYS A 270 -7.37 22.06 8.19
CA LYS A 270 -7.22 21.77 9.63
C LYS A 270 -5.87 21.07 9.92
N GLN A 271 -5.54 20.04 9.15
CA GLN A 271 -4.27 19.34 9.32
C GLN A 271 -3.08 20.29 9.10
N HIS A 272 -3.13 21.12 8.06
CA HIS A 272 -2.08 22.09 7.77
C HIS A 272 -1.94 23.14 8.87
N ALA A 273 -3.05 23.58 9.46
CA ALA A 273 -3.03 24.52 10.58
C ALA A 273 -2.36 23.96 11.85
N VAL A 274 -2.58 22.66 12.14
CA VAL A 274 -1.95 21.97 13.28
C VAL A 274 -0.50 21.59 12.98
N LYS A 275 -0.24 21.04 11.79
CA LYS A 275 1.08 20.57 11.36
C LYS A 275 1.28 20.82 9.86
N PRO A 276 1.84 21.98 9.50
CA PRO A 276 2.17 22.27 8.09
C PRO A 276 3.04 21.18 7.47
N SER A 277 2.66 20.71 6.28
CA SER A 277 3.43 19.71 5.52
C SER A 277 3.42 20.06 4.02
N ALA A 278 4.44 19.59 3.29
CA ALA A 278 4.52 19.79 1.85
C ALA A 278 3.30 19.19 1.12
N SER A 279 2.82 18.01 1.54
CA SER A 279 1.69 17.34 0.90
C SER A 279 0.36 18.10 1.07
N THR A 280 0.07 18.61 2.26
CA THR A 280 -1.13 19.43 2.49
C THR A 280 -1.02 20.78 1.80
N ALA A 281 0.16 21.42 1.82
CA ALA A 281 0.41 22.67 1.12
C ALA A 281 0.23 22.53 -0.38
N ASP A 282 0.79 21.48 -0.99
CA ASP A 282 0.67 21.22 -2.42
C ASP A 282 -0.78 20.97 -2.83
N PHE A 283 -1.51 20.18 -2.07
CA PHE A 283 -2.93 19.94 -2.31
C PHE A 283 -3.73 21.25 -2.25
N LEU A 284 -3.62 22.00 -1.14
CA LEU A 284 -4.35 23.25 -0.95
C LEU A 284 -3.96 24.33 -1.96
N ALA A 285 -2.67 24.44 -2.27
CA ALA A 285 -2.21 25.36 -3.29
C ALA A 285 -2.76 25.03 -4.69
N ASN A 286 -2.87 23.73 -5.05
CA ASN A 286 -3.51 23.32 -6.30
C ASN A 286 -4.99 23.68 -6.33
N VAL A 287 -5.72 23.34 -5.26
CA VAL A 287 -7.15 23.64 -5.14
C VAL A 287 -7.41 25.15 -5.29
N PHE A 288 -6.68 25.97 -4.52
CA PHE A 288 -6.89 27.43 -4.55
C PHE A 288 -6.40 28.07 -5.85
N GLN A 289 -5.34 27.53 -6.46
CA GLN A 289 -4.90 27.95 -7.79
C GLN A 289 -5.97 27.68 -8.85
N ASN A 290 -6.57 26.48 -8.86
CA ASN A 290 -7.64 26.11 -9.79
C ASN A 290 -8.87 27.03 -9.64
N ARG A 291 -9.13 27.49 -8.42
CA ARG A 291 -10.20 28.45 -8.10
C ARG A 291 -9.84 29.91 -8.42
N GLY A 292 -8.60 30.17 -8.87
CA GLY A 292 -8.10 31.52 -9.10
C GLY A 292 -7.76 32.29 -7.82
N GLU A 293 -7.76 31.62 -6.64
CA GLU A 293 -7.43 32.19 -5.33
C GLU A 293 -5.92 32.14 -5.08
N ASN A 294 -5.14 32.74 -6.01
CA ASN A 294 -3.67 32.61 -6.04
C ASN A 294 -2.98 33.09 -4.75
N GLN A 295 -3.54 34.09 -4.06
CA GLN A 295 -2.97 34.57 -2.78
C GLN A 295 -3.07 33.50 -1.66
N LYS A 296 -4.17 32.75 -1.61
CA LYS A 296 -4.27 31.61 -0.68
C LYS A 296 -3.30 30.48 -1.05
N ALA A 297 -3.17 30.20 -2.36
CA ALA A 297 -2.19 29.22 -2.84
C ALA A 297 -0.77 29.59 -2.42
N LEU A 298 -0.36 30.86 -2.60
CA LEU A 298 0.95 31.36 -2.17
C LEU A 298 1.16 31.24 -0.67
N LYS A 299 0.13 31.51 0.15
CA LYS A 299 0.21 31.35 1.60
C LYS A 299 0.63 29.92 1.96
N TYR A 300 -0.07 28.90 1.46
CA TYR A 300 0.22 27.51 1.78
C TYR A 300 1.62 27.06 1.35
N ILE A 301 2.11 27.54 0.20
CA ILE A 301 3.49 27.27 -0.23
C ILE A 301 4.50 27.91 0.71
N ASN A 302 4.27 29.16 1.11
CA ASN A 302 5.17 29.88 2.01
C ASN A 302 5.21 29.28 3.43
N ASP A 303 4.09 28.70 3.90
CA ASP A 303 4.00 28.06 5.23
C ASP A 303 4.98 26.86 5.38
N VAL A 304 5.35 26.20 4.30
CA VAL A 304 6.31 25.07 4.32
C VAL A 304 7.71 25.46 3.86
N LEU A 305 7.85 26.57 3.12
CA LEU A 305 9.11 27.00 2.54
C LEU A 305 10.21 27.18 3.60
N GLY A 306 9.86 27.75 4.76
CA GLY A 306 10.79 28.01 5.86
C GLY A 306 11.32 26.73 6.55
N ASN A 307 10.66 25.60 6.37
CA ASN A 307 11.03 24.31 6.97
C ASN A 307 11.63 23.35 5.93
N THR A 308 11.73 23.77 4.66
CA THR A 308 12.29 22.95 3.58
C THR A 308 13.79 23.25 3.46
N THR A 309 14.64 22.24 3.54
CA THR A 309 16.10 22.36 3.47
C THR A 309 16.69 21.77 2.19
N GLU A 310 16.00 20.82 1.58
CA GLU A 310 16.49 20.11 0.40
C GLU A 310 16.47 21.01 -0.84
N PRO A 311 17.63 21.26 -1.51
CA PRO A 311 17.72 22.23 -2.63
C PRO A 311 16.75 21.92 -3.77
N VAL A 312 16.55 20.66 -4.13
CA VAL A 312 15.63 20.26 -5.20
C VAL A 312 14.19 20.62 -4.85
N GLU A 313 13.78 20.40 -3.62
CA GLU A 313 12.42 20.73 -3.14
C GLU A 313 12.23 22.26 -3.03
N LEU A 314 13.22 22.99 -2.51
CA LEU A 314 13.22 24.45 -2.53
C LEU A 314 13.05 24.99 -3.95
N SER A 315 13.78 24.45 -4.92
CA SER A 315 13.68 24.84 -6.32
C SER A 315 12.27 24.62 -6.88
N LYS A 316 11.61 23.50 -6.54
CA LYS A 316 10.23 23.21 -6.95
C LYS A 316 9.25 24.24 -6.36
N LEU A 317 9.34 24.49 -5.05
CA LEU A 317 8.48 25.46 -4.36
C LEU A 317 8.64 26.87 -4.96
N TYR A 318 9.88 27.35 -5.17
CA TYR A 318 10.13 28.65 -5.78
C TYR A 318 9.65 28.72 -7.25
N SER A 319 9.75 27.64 -8.02
CA SER A 319 9.17 27.61 -9.37
C SER A 319 7.65 27.71 -9.33
N ARG A 320 7.02 27.09 -8.34
CA ARG A 320 5.59 27.18 -8.16
C ARG A 320 5.14 28.58 -7.76
N ILE A 321 5.87 29.24 -6.85
CA ILE A 321 5.67 30.67 -6.54
C ILE A 321 5.78 31.50 -7.81
N ALA A 322 6.82 31.28 -8.63
CA ALA A 322 7.00 32.02 -9.89
C ALA A 322 5.79 31.85 -10.83
N GLY A 323 5.25 30.63 -10.95
CA GLY A 323 4.05 30.37 -11.76
C GLY A 323 2.81 31.11 -11.25
N LEU A 324 2.58 31.09 -9.94
CA LEU A 324 1.48 31.81 -9.31
C LEU A 324 1.58 33.33 -9.46
N GLU A 325 2.79 33.86 -9.35
CA GLU A 325 3.06 35.30 -9.55
C GLU A 325 2.91 35.71 -11.03
N ILE A 326 3.29 34.85 -11.99
CA ILE A 326 2.99 35.04 -13.42
C ILE A 326 1.48 35.14 -13.65
N ALA A 327 0.69 34.21 -13.03
CA ALA A 327 -0.76 34.23 -13.18
C ALA A 327 -1.44 35.48 -12.62
N GLN A 328 -0.76 36.18 -11.71
CA GLN A 328 -1.20 37.46 -11.16
C GLN A 328 -0.58 38.69 -11.87
N ASN A 329 0.22 38.50 -12.89
CA ASN A 329 0.99 39.53 -13.57
C ASN A 329 2.04 40.22 -12.68
N ASN A 330 2.44 39.62 -11.58
CA ASN A 330 3.49 40.10 -10.68
C ASN A 330 4.88 39.67 -11.17
N TYR A 331 5.23 40.12 -12.37
CA TYR A 331 6.43 39.66 -13.10
C TYR A 331 7.75 39.87 -12.37
N SER A 332 7.83 40.91 -11.51
CA SER A 332 9.03 41.17 -10.70
C SER A 332 9.25 40.07 -9.66
N GLU A 333 8.20 39.71 -8.91
CA GLU A 333 8.27 38.67 -7.91
C GLU A 333 8.42 37.28 -8.57
N ALA A 334 7.75 37.05 -9.70
CA ALA A 334 7.94 35.86 -10.50
C ALA A 334 9.41 35.67 -10.94
N ALA A 335 10.06 36.71 -11.45
CA ALA A 335 11.45 36.65 -11.86
C ALA A 335 12.40 36.41 -10.69
N LYS A 336 12.13 36.99 -9.52
CA LYS A 336 12.89 36.79 -8.31
C LYS A 336 12.78 35.32 -7.84
N ALA A 337 11.56 34.81 -7.73
CA ALA A 337 11.32 33.42 -7.35
C ALA A 337 11.94 32.42 -8.33
N ALA A 338 11.81 32.67 -9.64
CA ALA A 338 12.43 31.84 -10.69
C ALA A 338 13.97 31.84 -10.63
N LYS A 339 14.60 32.98 -10.33
CA LYS A 339 16.05 33.05 -10.12
C LYS A 339 16.49 32.26 -8.90
N THR A 340 15.78 32.41 -7.79
CA THR A 340 16.03 31.61 -6.56
C THR A 340 15.84 30.10 -6.81
N ALA A 341 14.81 29.71 -7.55
CA ALA A 341 14.60 28.31 -7.95
C ALA A 341 15.80 27.76 -8.72
N ARG A 342 16.33 28.54 -9.66
CA ARG A 342 17.51 28.17 -10.47
C ARG A 342 18.80 28.12 -9.65
N GLU A 343 18.94 28.96 -8.63
CA GLU A 343 20.08 28.94 -7.71
C GLU A 343 20.10 27.63 -6.89
N HIS A 344 18.95 27.17 -6.45
CA HIS A 344 18.80 25.89 -5.72
C HIS A 344 18.98 24.68 -6.63
N ASN A 345 18.46 24.72 -7.86
CA ASN A 345 18.62 23.64 -8.84
C ASN A 345 18.73 24.21 -10.27
N PRO A 346 19.96 24.32 -10.83
CA PRO A 346 20.17 24.79 -12.19
C PRO A 346 19.55 23.94 -13.32
N GLU A 347 19.15 22.70 -12.99
CA GLU A 347 18.50 21.78 -13.94
C GLU A 347 16.98 21.86 -13.90
N ASN A 348 16.39 22.73 -13.08
CA ASN A 348 14.96 22.93 -13.03
C ASN A 348 14.45 23.73 -14.25
N GLY A 349 13.94 23.04 -15.26
CA GLY A 349 13.42 23.66 -16.49
C GLY A 349 12.28 24.65 -16.26
N LEU A 350 11.42 24.44 -15.26
CA LEU A 350 10.31 25.35 -14.92
C LEU A 350 10.83 26.72 -14.44
N ALA A 351 11.95 26.77 -13.74
CA ALA A 351 12.56 28.02 -13.32
C ALA A 351 12.94 28.89 -14.51
N TYR A 352 13.53 28.32 -15.55
CA TYR A 352 13.85 29.03 -16.80
C TYR A 352 12.58 29.39 -17.57
N PHE A 353 11.57 28.51 -17.56
CA PHE A 353 10.30 28.77 -18.26
C PHE A 353 9.58 30.01 -17.69
N PHE A 354 9.45 30.13 -16.37
CA PHE A 354 8.81 31.27 -15.75
C PHE A 354 9.69 32.56 -15.85
N LEU A 355 11.00 32.41 -15.76
CA LEU A 355 11.92 33.54 -15.95
C LEU A 355 11.82 34.14 -17.38
N ALA A 356 11.70 33.26 -18.38
CA ALA A 356 11.49 33.70 -19.78
C ALA A 356 10.19 34.51 -19.94
N GLN A 357 9.11 34.04 -19.31
CA GLN A 357 7.81 34.74 -19.34
C GLN A 357 7.91 36.12 -18.68
N ALA A 358 8.53 36.19 -17.50
CA ALA A 358 8.72 37.46 -16.79
C ALA A 358 9.56 38.44 -17.59
N TYR A 359 10.62 37.99 -18.28
CA TYR A 359 11.43 38.83 -19.13
C TYR A 359 10.65 39.39 -20.33
N ALA A 360 9.92 38.52 -21.04
CA ALA A 360 9.11 38.91 -22.18
C ALA A 360 7.98 39.88 -21.81
N ALA A 361 7.32 39.67 -20.66
CA ALA A 361 6.21 40.50 -20.23
C ALA A 361 6.60 41.93 -19.85
N THR A 362 7.87 42.16 -19.51
CA THR A 362 8.34 43.46 -19.03
C THR A 362 9.07 44.31 -20.11
N THR A 363 9.00 43.90 -21.39
CA THR A 363 9.56 44.64 -22.51
C THR A 363 8.83 45.92 -22.86
N GLY A 364 7.60 46.13 -22.36
CA GLY A 364 6.76 47.28 -22.65
C GLY A 364 7.35 48.63 -22.25
N GLY A 365 8.26 48.66 -21.26
CA GLY A 365 8.99 49.86 -20.85
C GLY A 365 10.31 50.10 -21.59
N CYS A 366 10.67 49.20 -22.52
CA CYS A 366 11.93 49.27 -23.29
C CYS A 366 11.71 49.86 -24.69
N GLN A 367 12.75 50.47 -25.24
CA GLN A 367 12.69 51.09 -26.59
C GLN A 367 13.82 50.54 -27.47
N GLY A 368 13.60 50.59 -28.80
CA GLY A 368 14.61 50.23 -29.80
C GLY A 368 15.23 48.85 -29.57
N ILE A 369 16.53 48.75 -29.74
CA ILE A 369 17.29 47.50 -29.59
C ILE A 369 17.22 46.92 -28.17
N ASP A 370 17.09 47.74 -27.14
CA ASP A 370 16.99 47.20 -25.74
C ASP A 370 15.69 46.40 -25.55
N LYS A 371 14.60 46.78 -26.24
CA LYS A 371 13.39 45.97 -26.30
C LYS A 371 13.59 44.61 -26.95
N ASN A 372 14.30 44.64 -28.12
CA ASN A 372 14.63 43.40 -28.84
C ASN A 372 15.57 42.49 -28.03
N ALA A 373 16.54 43.09 -27.32
CA ALA A 373 17.48 42.35 -26.46
C ALA A 373 16.79 41.65 -25.30
N ALA A 374 15.73 42.22 -24.73
CA ALA A 374 14.94 41.55 -23.73
C ALA A 374 14.21 40.30 -24.27
N TYR A 375 13.76 40.34 -25.55
CA TYR A 375 13.21 39.16 -26.21
C TYR A 375 14.28 38.09 -26.53
N TRP A 376 15.52 38.47 -26.85
CA TRP A 376 16.61 37.52 -26.99
C TRP A 376 16.87 36.78 -25.68
N ALA A 377 16.95 37.49 -24.54
CA ALA A 377 17.13 36.90 -23.25
C ALA A 377 15.95 35.96 -22.86
N ALA A 378 14.72 36.39 -23.14
CA ALA A 378 13.54 35.52 -22.91
C ALA A 378 13.60 34.24 -23.76
N TYR A 379 14.03 34.39 -25.04
CA TYR A 379 14.22 33.24 -25.92
C TYR A 379 15.29 32.26 -25.39
N ASP A 380 16.44 32.81 -24.93
CA ASP A 380 17.52 31.98 -24.38
C ASP A 380 17.05 31.19 -23.15
N MET A 381 16.33 31.84 -22.23
CA MET A 381 15.76 31.18 -21.06
C MET A 381 14.73 30.10 -21.45
N MET A 382 13.85 30.41 -22.42
CA MET A 382 12.84 29.44 -22.88
C MET A 382 13.48 28.25 -23.62
N SER A 383 14.52 28.49 -24.41
CA SER A 383 15.29 27.44 -25.09
C SER A 383 15.97 26.49 -24.07
N GLN A 384 16.52 27.04 -22.99
CA GLN A 384 17.12 26.27 -21.93
C GLN A 384 16.02 25.48 -21.16
N ALA A 385 14.88 26.09 -20.87
CA ALA A 385 13.73 25.41 -20.24
C ALA A 385 13.31 24.20 -21.07
N ARG A 386 13.11 24.40 -22.38
CA ARG A 386 12.72 23.32 -23.29
C ARG A 386 13.73 22.16 -23.26
N LYS A 387 15.03 22.48 -23.37
CA LYS A 387 16.10 21.47 -23.35
C LYS A 387 16.11 20.64 -22.06
N LEU A 388 15.86 21.26 -20.89
CA LEU A 388 15.87 20.61 -19.61
C LEU A 388 14.61 19.76 -19.37
N MET A 389 13.49 20.08 -20.04
CA MET A 389 12.22 19.39 -19.86
C MET A 389 11.91 18.34 -20.95
N GLU A 390 12.61 18.37 -22.12
CA GLU A 390 12.25 17.53 -23.27
C GLU A 390 12.39 16.03 -23.06
N ALA A 391 13.19 15.61 -22.07
CA ALA A 391 13.36 14.19 -21.72
C ALA A 391 12.31 13.66 -20.73
N ASP A 392 11.54 14.56 -20.11
CA ASP A 392 10.50 14.21 -19.14
C ASP A 392 9.12 14.19 -19.83
N GLU A 393 8.59 12.98 -20.03
CA GLU A 393 7.28 12.77 -20.68
C GLU A 393 6.14 13.51 -19.95
N SER A 394 6.23 13.70 -18.64
CA SER A 394 5.24 14.46 -17.85
C SER A 394 5.21 15.95 -18.20
N MET A 395 6.30 16.49 -18.75
CA MET A 395 6.47 17.89 -19.13
C MET A 395 6.13 18.17 -20.60
N LYS A 396 5.71 17.17 -21.37
CA LYS A 396 5.45 17.30 -22.82
C LYS A 396 4.55 18.48 -23.18
N ASN A 397 3.44 18.65 -22.46
CA ASN A 397 2.53 19.77 -22.70
C ASN A 397 3.19 21.14 -22.48
N ILE A 398 4.06 21.23 -21.46
CA ILE A 398 4.79 22.48 -21.16
C ILE A 398 5.86 22.73 -22.22
N VAL A 399 6.51 21.70 -22.74
CA VAL A 399 7.48 21.81 -23.86
C VAL A 399 6.79 22.33 -25.13
N GLU A 400 5.58 21.86 -25.45
CA GLU A 400 4.80 22.39 -26.58
C GLU A 400 4.44 23.87 -26.39
N VAL A 401 4.12 24.29 -25.16
CA VAL A 401 3.89 25.70 -24.84
C VAL A 401 5.19 26.49 -25.00
N ALA A 402 6.33 25.98 -24.53
CA ALA A 402 7.64 26.62 -24.69
C ALA A 402 7.99 26.85 -26.17
N ASP A 403 7.73 25.84 -27.03
CA ASP A 403 7.98 26.00 -28.50
C ASP A 403 7.12 27.11 -29.11
N LYS A 404 5.85 27.22 -28.75
CA LYS A 404 4.95 28.29 -29.19
C LYS A 404 5.45 29.67 -28.72
N MET A 405 5.85 29.76 -27.44
CA MET A 405 6.37 31.01 -26.86
C MET A 405 7.70 31.43 -27.50
N MET A 406 8.59 30.50 -27.78
CA MET A 406 9.82 30.77 -28.54
C MET A 406 9.51 31.37 -29.92
N GLY A 407 8.49 30.83 -30.60
CA GLY A 407 8.00 31.40 -31.87
C GLY A 407 7.51 32.83 -31.70
N ALA A 408 6.74 33.13 -30.65
CA ALA A 408 6.26 34.46 -30.34
C ALA A 408 7.41 35.44 -30.01
N TYR A 409 8.42 35.01 -29.24
CA TYR A 409 9.57 35.84 -28.89
C TYR A 409 10.42 36.19 -30.10
N ARG A 410 10.57 35.29 -31.08
CA ARG A 410 11.22 35.59 -32.38
C ARG A 410 10.53 36.74 -33.11
N GLY A 411 9.21 36.87 -32.99
CA GLY A 411 8.47 38.01 -33.52
C GLY A 411 8.93 39.38 -32.98
N GLY A 412 9.51 39.38 -31.76
CA GLY A 412 10.12 40.54 -31.12
C GLY A 412 11.58 40.83 -31.51
N PHE A 413 12.21 39.99 -32.33
CA PHE A 413 13.59 40.22 -32.78
C PHE A 413 13.65 41.38 -33.79
N PRO A 414 14.79 42.12 -33.90
CA PRO A 414 14.98 43.11 -34.91
C PRO A 414 15.14 42.48 -36.31
N THR A 415 14.94 43.29 -37.34
CA THR A 415 15.31 42.89 -38.69
C THR A 415 16.84 42.98 -38.88
N ALA A 416 17.37 42.38 -39.94
CA ALA A 416 18.78 42.54 -40.29
C ALA A 416 19.15 44.00 -40.61
N GLU A 417 18.19 44.76 -41.11
CA GLU A 417 18.34 46.20 -41.38
C GLU A 417 18.44 46.98 -40.06
N ASP A 418 17.59 46.69 -39.07
CA ASP A 418 17.70 47.31 -37.74
C ASP A 418 19.06 46.99 -37.10
N GLY A 419 19.56 45.76 -37.30
CA GLY A 419 20.87 45.34 -36.83
C GLY A 419 21.99 46.16 -37.47
N PHE A 420 21.94 46.36 -38.75
CA PHE A 420 22.93 47.19 -39.50
C PHE A 420 22.98 48.61 -38.97
N PHE A 421 21.84 49.28 -38.77
CA PHE A 421 21.79 50.66 -38.24
C PHE A 421 22.24 50.77 -36.77
N ASN A 422 22.35 49.68 -36.04
CA ASN A 422 22.80 49.63 -34.63
C ASN A 422 24.17 48.95 -34.45
N ASP A 423 24.93 48.74 -35.51
CA ASP A 423 26.26 48.08 -35.53
C ASP A 423 26.26 46.68 -34.88
N LEU A 424 25.19 45.94 -35.07
CA LEU A 424 25.01 44.60 -34.48
C LEU A 424 25.25 43.51 -35.52
N LYS A 425 25.89 42.41 -35.10
CA LYS A 425 26.13 41.23 -35.94
C LYS A 425 25.44 40.00 -35.32
N ALA A 426 24.84 39.18 -36.17
CA ALA A 426 24.29 37.90 -35.71
C ALA A 426 25.35 37.08 -34.97
N GLY A 427 24.98 36.49 -33.83
CA GLY A 427 25.88 35.73 -32.96
C GLY A 427 26.73 36.57 -32.02
N GLN A 428 26.72 37.91 -32.13
CA GLN A 428 27.43 38.81 -31.23
C GLN A 428 26.79 38.73 -29.80
N GLY A 429 27.63 38.74 -28.76
CA GLY A 429 27.18 38.88 -27.38
C GLY A 429 26.58 40.26 -27.12
N TYR A 430 25.51 40.32 -26.37
CA TYR A 430 24.84 41.56 -25.96
C TYR A 430 24.43 41.49 -24.50
N THR A 431 24.64 42.55 -23.73
CA THR A 431 24.12 42.67 -22.36
C THR A 431 22.84 43.47 -22.38
N VAL A 432 21.74 42.86 -21.94
CA VAL A 432 20.42 43.52 -21.88
C VAL A 432 20.45 44.67 -20.89
N LYS A 433 19.90 45.83 -21.30
CA LYS A 433 19.95 47.07 -20.49
C LYS A 433 18.60 47.47 -19.92
N CYS A 434 17.53 46.73 -20.24
CA CYS A 434 16.18 47.17 -19.92
C CYS A 434 15.30 45.98 -19.43
N GLY A 435 14.24 46.31 -18.69
CA GLY A 435 13.29 45.35 -18.14
C GLY A 435 13.89 44.46 -17.06
N LEU A 436 13.19 43.36 -16.72
CA LEU A 436 13.66 42.40 -15.73
C LEU A 436 14.85 41.54 -16.19
N ALA A 437 15.12 41.56 -17.50
CA ALA A 437 16.29 40.93 -18.11
C ALA A 437 17.56 41.79 -18.03
N ALA A 438 17.51 43.01 -17.52
CA ALA A 438 18.68 43.89 -17.42
C ALA A 438 19.85 43.23 -16.71
N GLY A 439 21.07 43.36 -17.29
CA GLY A 439 22.28 42.69 -16.80
C GLY A 439 22.46 41.25 -17.31
N THR A 440 21.47 40.66 -17.99
CA THR A 440 21.59 39.30 -18.56
C THR A 440 22.38 39.37 -19.89
N SER A 441 23.33 38.44 -20.02
CA SER A 441 24.03 38.24 -21.30
C SER A 441 23.18 37.39 -22.24
N THR A 442 23.07 37.79 -23.50
CA THR A 442 22.35 37.09 -24.56
C THR A 442 23.11 37.20 -25.87
N THR A 443 22.57 36.65 -26.94
CA THR A 443 23.17 36.66 -28.28
C THR A 443 22.27 37.38 -29.26
N VAL A 444 22.83 38.27 -30.07
CA VAL A 444 22.13 38.99 -31.15
C VAL A 444 21.54 38.00 -32.16
N ARG A 445 20.24 38.13 -32.39
CA ARG A 445 19.49 37.36 -33.41
C ARG A 445 18.59 38.31 -34.21
N PHE A 446 18.40 37.99 -35.48
CA PHE A 446 17.48 38.69 -36.35
C PHE A 446 16.31 37.81 -36.76
N LYS A 447 15.23 38.46 -37.23
CA LYS A 447 14.09 37.75 -37.86
C LYS A 447 14.54 37.01 -39.10
#